data_306ccb3719eb4c041804b218b87c344f
#
_entry.id   306ccb3719eb4c041804b218b87c344f
#
_cell.length_a   1.000
_cell.length_b   1.000
_cell.length_c   1.000
_cell.angle_alpha   90.00
_cell.angle_beta   90.00
_cell.angle_gamma   90.00
#
_symmetry.space_group_name_H-M   'P 1'
#
loop_
_entity.id
_entity.type
_entity.pdbx_description
1 polymer ?
#
loop_
_entity_poly.entity_id
_entity_poly.type
_entity_poly.pdbx_seq_one_letter_code
_entity_poly.pdbx_strand_id
1 'polypeptide(L)'
;MAKLELTNKQLRLIQTALDLYSRIGILQFEEILRHPTLEQVIEERFRPKKELEVGDKTDRGEIVEITKKHIKTKGSWGNGEEIKTWKDIENVKPSADWSSVHKTKDDAADLLAEVKRLVSGESYGRSASYGIHNPKVDTSCRDAFDIVQVIRHEFWKADPKRSNITVDSSVHITGSCKLPKAEIDVEEYLEEIKKWQNI
;
A
#
# COMPACT_ATOMS: atom_id res chain seq x y z
N MET A 1 -15.43 28.84 8.20
CA MET A 1 -15.23 27.46 7.70
C MET A 1 -14.12 27.51 6.67
N ALA A 2 -13.03 26.76 6.85
CA ALA A 2 -11.97 26.72 5.85
C ALA A 2 -12.39 25.77 4.72
N LYS A 3 -12.07 26.12 3.46
CA LYS A 3 -12.24 25.29 2.27
C LYS A 3 -10.84 25.02 1.71
N LEU A 4 -10.54 23.76 1.40
CA LEU A 4 -9.32 23.32 0.75
C LEU A 4 -9.71 22.61 -0.54
N GLU A 5 -9.13 23.03 -1.65
CA GLU A 5 -9.29 22.36 -2.94
C GLU A 5 -8.10 21.46 -3.18
N LEU A 6 -8.36 20.19 -3.51
CA LEU A 6 -7.37 19.13 -3.64
C LEU A 6 -7.60 18.36 -4.93
N THR A 7 -6.52 17.93 -5.57
CA THR A 7 -6.58 16.92 -6.63
C THR A 7 -6.91 15.54 -6.04
N ASN A 8 -7.39 14.61 -6.85
CA ASN A 8 -7.65 13.23 -6.43
C ASN A 8 -6.39 12.56 -5.85
N LYS A 9 -5.22 12.82 -6.45
CA LYS A 9 -3.93 12.31 -5.95
C LYS A 9 -3.60 12.83 -4.54
N GLN A 10 -3.83 14.11 -4.28
CA GLN A 10 -3.61 14.70 -2.95
C GLN A 10 -4.61 14.16 -1.93
N LEU A 11 -5.87 13.96 -2.34
CA LEU A 11 -6.89 13.39 -1.48
C LEU A 11 -6.55 11.94 -1.09
N ARG A 12 -6.04 11.12 -2.03
CA ARG A 12 -5.54 9.77 -1.74
C ARG A 12 -4.35 9.77 -0.78
N LEU A 13 -3.43 10.72 -0.94
CA LEU A 13 -2.30 10.84 -0.01
C LEU A 13 -2.78 11.14 1.40
N ILE A 14 -3.74 12.05 1.56
CA ILE A 14 -4.35 12.36 2.85
C ILE A 14 -5.07 11.13 3.41
N GLN A 15 -5.84 10.43 2.59
CA GLN A 15 -6.49 9.17 2.99
C GLN A 15 -5.49 8.17 3.57
N THR A 16 -4.37 7.94 2.86
CA THR A 16 -3.33 6.99 3.29
C THR A 16 -2.67 7.43 4.60
N ALA A 17 -2.36 8.73 4.73
CA ALA A 17 -1.74 9.26 5.93
C ALA A 17 -2.66 9.15 7.15
N LEU A 18 -3.94 9.48 7.00
CA LEU A 18 -4.93 9.38 8.07
C LEU A 18 -5.26 7.93 8.43
N ASP A 19 -5.30 7.01 7.44
CA ASP A 19 -5.48 5.57 7.69
C ASP A 19 -4.32 5.04 8.54
N LEU A 20 -3.07 5.36 8.18
CA LEU A 20 -1.90 4.96 8.97
C LEU A 20 -1.96 5.55 10.39
N TYR A 21 -2.32 6.83 10.53
CA TYR A 21 -2.44 7.48 11.81
C TYR A 21 -3.49 6.81 12.71
N SER A 22 -4.69 6.51 12.17
CA SER A 22 -5.74 5.83 12.91
C SER A 22 -5.32 4.41 13.33
N ARG A 23 -4.59 3.68 12.47
CA ARG A 23 -4.08 2.33 12.75
C ARG A 23 -3.04 2.33 13.85
N ILE A 24 -2.12 3.29 13.86
CA ILE A 24 -1.16 3.46 14.97
C ILE A 24 -1.92 3.66 16.28
N GLY A 25 -2.97 4.48 16.31
CA GLY A 25 -3.78 4.74 17.50
C GLY A 25 -4.50 3.52 18.04
N ILE A 26 -4.80 2.54 17.21
CA ILE A 26 -5.37 1.24 17.64
C ILE A 26 -4.32 0.15 17.82
N LEU A 27 -3.05 0.48 17.85
CA LEU A 27 -1.90 -0.42 18.01
C LEU A 27 -1.68 -1.40 16.83
N GLN A 28 -2.06 -1.04 15.62
CA GLN A 28 -1.72 -1.78 14.39
C GLN A 28 -0.36 -1.29 13.85
N PHE A 29 0.70 -1.47 14.62
CA PHE A 29 2.05 -0.98 14.26
C PHE A 29 2.64 -1.69 13.05
N GLU A 30 2.24 -2.93 12.77
CA GLU A 30 2.66 -3.70 11.61
C GLU A 30 2.28 -3.04 10.28
N GLU A 31 1.29 -2.16 10.26
CA GLU A 31 0.93 -1.41 9.06
C GLU A 31 2.05 -0.46 8.59
N ILE A 32 2.95 -0.06 9.50
CA ILE A 32 4.15 0.72 9.14
C ILE A 32 5.03 -0.09 8.17
N LEU A 33 5.16 -1.41 8.37
CA LEU A 33 5.97 -2.29 7.54
C LEU A 33 5.40 -2.48 6.12
N ARG A 34 4.11 -2.17 5.93
CA ARG A 34 3.44 -2.21 4.63
C ARG A 34 3.54 -0.89 3.87
N HIS A 35 4.19 0.12 4.45
CA HIS A 35 4.38 1.39 3.76
C HIS A 35 5.32 1.18 2.57
N PRO A 36 4.96 1.61 1.33
CA PRO A 36 5.73 1.31 0.12
C PRO A 36 7.20 1.70 0.20
N THR A 37 7.52 2.81 0.84
CA THR A 37 8.92 3.25 1.04
C THR A 37 9.72 2.23 1.87
N LEU A 38 9.14 1.69 2.95
CA LEU A 38 9.83 0.71 3.79
C LEU A 38 9.96 -0.64 3.08
N GLU A 39 8.93 -1.07 2.37
CA GLU A 39 9.00 -2.26 1.53
C GLU A 39 10.14 -2.14 0.52
N GLN A 40 10.19 -1.02 -0.20
CA GLN A 40 11.26 -0.75 -1.18
C GLN A 40 12.65 -0.76 -0.53
N VAL A 41 12.83 -0.12 0.62
CA VAL A 41 14.12 -0.09 1.34
C VAL A 41 14.55 -1.50 1.74
N ILE A 42 13.64 -2.32 2.25
CA ILE A 42 13.95 -3.71 2.61
C ILE A 42 14.30 -4.52 1.36
N GLU A 43 13.55 -4.41 0.29
CA GLU A 43 13.80 -5.11 -0.97
C GLU A 43 15.15 -4.72 -1.57
N GLU A 44 15.46 -3.43 -1.67
CA GLU A 44 16.72 -2.93 -2.24
C GLU A 44 17.94 -3.39 -1.42
N ARG A 45 17.79 -3.57 -0.09
CA ARG A 45 18.84 -4.11 0.77
C ARG A 45 19.27 -5.53 0.36
N PHE A 46 18.31 -6.34 -0.08
CA PHE A 46 18.55 -7.75 -0.45
C PHE A 46 18.57 -7.97 -1.97
N ARG A 47 18.61 -6.90 -2.75
CA ARG A 47 18.74 -6.95 -4.20
C ARG A 47 20.23 -7.10 -4.56
N PRO A 48 20.61 -8.09 -5.39
CA PRO A 48 21.98 -8.23 -5.84
C PRO A 48 22.46 -6.99 -6.60
N LYS A 49 23.64 -6.49 -6.26
CA LYS A 49 24.30 -5.39 -6.98
C LYS A 49 25.25 -5.99 -8.02
N LYS A 50 24.71 -6.44 -9.14
CA LYS A 50 25.48 -7.03 -10.24
C LYS A 50 24.93 -6.58 -11.58
N GLU A 51 25.77 -6.66 -12.61
CA GLU A 51 25.30 -6.54 -13.99
C GLU A 51 24.36 -7.70 -14.33
N LEU A 52 23.37 -7.42 -15.16
CA LEU A 52 22.36 -8.39 -15.58
C LEU A 52 22.93 -9.28 -16.69
N GLU A 53 22.67 -10.57 -16.58
CA GLU A 53 23.05 -11.59 -17.56
C GLU A 53 21.83 -12.40 -18.00
N VAL A 54 21.94 -13.08 -19.17
CA VAL A 54 20.91 -14.01 -19.61
C VAL A 54 20.80 -15.17 -18.61
N GLY A 55 19.58 -15.50 -18.22
CA GLY A 55 19.27 -16.48 -17.17
C GLY A 55 19.05 -15.85 -15.78
N ASP A 56 19.34 -14.58 -15.59
CA ASP A 56 19.06 -13.91 -14.32
C ASP A 56 17.55 -13.73 -14.09
N LYS A 57 17.15 -13.95 -12.83
CA LYS A 57 15.81 -13.61 -12.38
C LYS A 57 15.74 -12.13 -12.04
N THR A 58 14.73 -11.45 -12.56
CA THR A 58 14.47 -10.03 -12.35
C THR A 58 13.07 -9.82 -11.81
N ASP A 59 12.77 -8.57 -11.43
CA ASP A 59 11.40 -8.11 -11.13
C ASP A 59 10.44 -8.19 -12.33
N ARG A 60 10.99 -8.41 -13.54
CA ARG A 60 10.27 -8.55 -14.81
C ARG A 60 10.29 -9.98 -15.38
N GLY A 61 10.77 -10.98 -14.63
CA GLY A 61 10.92 -12.36 -15.05
C GLY A 61 12.36 -12.75 -15.32
N GLU A 62 12.60 -13.97 -15.84
CA GLU A 62 13.91 -14.48 -16.21
C GLU A 62 14.38 -13.88 -17.54
N ILE A 63 15.62 -13.38 -17.58
CA ILE A 63 16.20 -12.78 -18.78
C ILE A 63 16.51 -13.85 -19.82
N VAL A 64 15.93 -13.71 -21.01
CA VAL A 64 16.20 -14.60 -22.15
C VAL A 64 17.05 -13.93 -23.25
N GLU A 65 17.11 -12.60 -23.27
CA GLU A 65 17.90 -11.82 -24.23
C GLU A 65 18.26 -10.46 -23.66
N ILE A 66 19.51 -10.02 -23.83
CA ILE A 66 19.98 -8.68 -23.52
C ILE A 66 20.63 -8.06 -24.77
N THR A 67 20.21 -6.86 -25.11
CA THR A 67 20.81 -6.04 -26.16
C THR A 67 21.06 -4.62 -25.64
N LYS A 68 21.79 -3.79 -26.42
CA LYS A 68 21.95 -2.36 -26.07
C LYS A 68 20.64 -1.56 -26.08
N LYS A 69 19.58 -2.09 -26.66
CA LYS A 69 18.30 -1.37 -26.87
C LYS A 69 17.14 -1.91 -26.07
N HIS A 70 17.21 -3.17 -25.63
CA HIS A 70 16.14 -3.82 -24.89
C HIS A 70 16.62 -5.05 -24.15
N ILE A 71 15.84 -5.44 -23.15
CA ILE A 71 15.91 -6.74 -22.47
C ILE A 71 14.61 -7.50 -22.75
N LYS A 72 14.73 -8.79 -23.06
CA LYS A 72 13.56 -9.69 -23.09
C LYS A 72 13.56 -10.57 -21.86
N THR A 73 12.40 -10.68 -21.23
CA THR A 73 12.21 -11.57 -20.09
C THR A 73 11.09 -12.54 -20.33
N LYS A 74 11.24 -13.76 -19.79
CA LYS A 74 10.23 -14.80 -19.76
C LYS A 74 9.60 -14.82 -18.36
N GLY A 75 8.28 -14.77 -18.26
CA GLY A 75 7.57 -14.80 -16.99
C GLY A 75 6.14 -15.27 -17.16
N SER A 76 5.48 -15.49 -16.03
CA SER A 76 4.06 -15.84 -16.01
C SER A 76 3.24 -14.58 -15.79
N TRP A 77 2.53 -14.13 -16.81
CA TRP A 77 1.60 -13.01 -16.74
C TRP A 77 0.20 -13.47 -17.16
N GLY A 78 -0.75 -13.45 -16.24
CA GLY A 78 -2.10 -13.87 -16.54
C GLY A 78 -2.23 -15.38 -16.79
N ASN A 79 -2.59 -15.78 -18.01
CA ASN A 79 -2.97 -17.17 -18.34
C ASN A 79 -1.82 -18.06 -18.84
N GLY A 80 -0.56 -17.65 -18.74
CA GLY A 80 0.55 -18.49 -19.23
C GLY A 80 1.94 -17.84 -19.17
N GLU A 81 2.93 -18.62 -19.65
CA GLU A 81 4.29 -18.09 -19.82
C GLU A 81 4.35 -17.25 -21.11
N GLU A 82 4.86 -16.03 -21.00
CA GLU A 82 5.03 -15.11 -22.10
C GLU A 82 6.45 -14.53 -22.10
N ILE A 83 6.89 -14.04 -23.28
CA ILE A 83 8.12 -13.26 -23.42
C ILE A 83 7.74 -11.81 -23.65
N LYS A 84 8.19 -10.92 -22.77
CA LYS A 84 8.00 -9.47 -22.91
C LYS A 84 9.31 -8.76 -23.19
N THR A 85 9.22 -7.67 -23.96
CA THR A 85 10.37 -6.83 -24.31
C THR A 85 10.30 -5.50 -23.56
N TRP A 86 11.36 -5.18 -22.82
CA TRP A 86 11.51 -3.96 -22.02
C TRP A 86 12.54 -3.04 -22.69
N LYS A 87 12.12 -1.85 -23.07
CA LYS A 87 13.00 -0.83 -23.70
C LYS A 87 13.76 -0.01 -22.64
N ASP A 88 13.16 0.16 -21.46
CA ASP A 88 13.75 0.89 -20.34
C ASP A 88 14.64 -0.07 -19.52
N ILE A 89 15.82 -0.35 -20.05
CA ILE A 89 16.75 -1.36 -19.49
C ILE A 89 17.12 -1.03 -18.05
N GLU A 90 17.30 0.26 -17.74
CA GLU A 90 17.61 0.74 -16.38
C GLU A 90 16.55 0.42 -15.32
N ASN A 91 15.33 0.18 -15.77
CA ASN A 91 14.21 -0.16 -14.90
C ASN A 91 14.04 -1.66 -14.67
N VAL A 92 14.85 -2.51 -15.33
CA VAL A 92 14.87 -3.96 -15.08
C VAL A 92 15.93 -4.24 -14.03
N LYS A 93 15.51 -4.76 -12.88
CA LYS A 93 16.40 -4.98 -11.73
C LYS A 93 16.49 -6.47 -11.39
N PRO A 94 17.64 -6.95 -10.89
CA PRO A 94 17.73 -8.31 -10.34
C PRO A 94 16.64 -8.54 -9.30
N SER A 95 16.09 -9.74 -9.24
CA SER A 95 15.15 -10.09 -8.18
C SER A 95 15.83 -10.02 -6.81
N ALA A 96 15.12 -9.47 -5.83
CA ALA A 96 15.59 -9.50 -4.44
C ALA A 96 15.61 -10.95 -3.90
N ASP A 97 16.42 -11.20 -2.90
CA ASP A 97 16.31 -12.42 -2.10
C ASP A 97 15.07 -12.34 -1.20
N TRP A 98 13.96 -12.83 -1.74
CA TRP A 98 12.67 -12.78 -1.06
C TRP A 98 12.66 -13.54 0.26
N SER A 99 13.48 -14.58 0.44
CA SER A 99 13.59 -15.29 1.72
C SER A 99 14.11 -14.33 2.82
N SER A 100 15.17 -13.60 2.51
CA SER A 100 15.73 -12.59 3.43
C SER A 100 14.81 -11.39 3.62
N VAL A 101 14.10 -10.96 2.57
CA VAL A 101 13.08 -9.89 2.66
C VAL A 101 11.96 -10.30 3.62
N HIS A 102 11.38 -11.49 3.44
CA HIS A 102 10.30 -11.98 4.31
C HIS A 102 10.78 -12.16 5.75
N LYS A 103 11.94 -12.79 5.94
CA LYS A 103 12.51 -12.95 7.28
C LYS A 103 12.70 -11.60 7.99
N THR A 104 13.21 -10.58 7.30
CA THR A 104 13.40 -9.25 7.88
C THR A 104 12.07 -8.58 8.25
N LYS A 105 11.04 -8.74 7.41
CA LYS A 105 9.68 -8.24 7.73
C LYS A 105 9.10 -8.95 8.94
N ASP A 106 9.30 -10.27 9.05
CA ASP A 106 8.85 -11.06 10.20
C ASP A 106 9.56 -10.68 11.49
N ASP A 107 10.90 -10.56 11.47
CA ASP A 107 11.69 -10.13 12.62
C ASP A 107 11.24 -8.71 13.10
N ALA A 108 10.99 -7.80 12.16
CA ALA A 108 10.50 -6.46 12.46
C ALA A 108 9.07 -6.48 13.03
N ALA A 109 8.19 -7.35 12.52
CA ALA A 109 6.83 -7.52 13.03
C ALA A 109 6.82 -8.06 14.48
N ASP A 110 7.75 -8.98 14.80
CA ASP A 110 7.91 -9.47 16.18
C ASP A 110 8.35 -8.37 17.13
N LEU A 111 9.30 -7.53 16.68
CA LEU A 111 9.75 -6.39 17.46
C LEU A 111 8.62 -5.39 17.71
N LEU A 112 7.80 -5.11 16.69
CA LEU A 112 6.63 -4.23 16.83
C LEU A 112 5.55 -4.84 17.76
N ALA A 113 5.38 -6.17 17.75
CA ALA A 113 4.49 -6.85 18.69
C ALA A 113 4.98 -6.71 20.15
N GLU A 114 6.31 -6.77 20.37
CA GLU A 114 6.88 -6.53 21.70
C GLU A 114 6.69 -5.06 22.12
N VAL A 115 6.92 -4.09 21.22
CA VAL A 115 6.62 -2.67 21.50
C VAL A 115 5.16 -2.49 21.88
N LYS A 116 4.23 -3.13 21.14
CA LYS A 116 2.80 -3.12 21.45
C LYS A 116 2.52 -3.62 22.86
N ARG A 117 3.13 -4.74 23.26
CA ARG A 117 2.99 -5.31 24.61
C ARG A 117 3.50 -4.34 25.68
N LEU A 118 4.65 -3.69 25.45
CA LEU A 118 5.22 -2.73 26.40
C LEU A 118 4.34 -1.49 26.58
N VAL A 119 3.80 -0.97 25.48
CA VAL A 119 2.95 0.25 25.50
C VAL A 119 1.58 -0.02 26.09
N SER A 120 0.96 -1.15 25.77
CA SER A 120 -0.40 -1.47 26.19
C SER A 120 -0.47 -2.10 27.60
N GLY A 121 0.62 -2.74 28.05
CA GLY A 121 0.63 -3.61 29.22
C GLY A 121 -0.08 -4.94 29.01
N GLU A 122 -0.51 -5.25 27.81
CA GLU A 122 -1.31 -6.44 27.46
C GLU A 122 -0.59 -7.29 26.43
N SER A 123 -0.81 -8.62 26.45
CA SER A 123 -0.24 -9.54 25.47
C SER A 123 -1.11 -9.58 24.22
N TYR A 124 -0.69 -8.84 23.18
CA TYR A 124 -1.31 -8.90 21.86
C TYR A 124 -0.44 -9.69 20.90
N GLY A 125 -1.06 -10.52 20.06
CA GLY A 125 -0.39 -11.08 18.89
C GLY A 125 -0.03 -10.01 17.85
N ARG A 126 0.77 -10.39 16.84
CA ARG A 126 1.24 -9.45 15.78
C ARG A 126 0.11 -8.62 15.17
N SER A 127 -1.01 -9.28 14.79
CA SER A 127 -2.15 -8.65 14.12
C SER A 127 -3.26 -8.18 15.06
N ALA A 128 -3.15 -8.43 16.37
CA ALA A 128 -4.16 -7.99 17.32
C ALA A 128 -4.05 -6.49 17.59
N SER A 129 -5.19 -5.85 17.77
CA SER A 129 -5.26 -4.40 17.99
C SER A 129 -6.45 -4.05 18.87
N TYR A 130 -6.49 -2.81 19.36
CA TYR A 130 -7.73 -2.25 19.87
C TYR A 130 -8.76 -2.11 18.73
N GLY A 131 -10.04 -2.31 19.02
CA GLY A 131 -11.08 -1.82 18.11
C GLY A 131 -11.11 -0.28 18.15
N ILE A 132 -11.46 0.35 17.03
CA ILE A 132 -11.52 1.84 16.93
C ILE A 132 -12.44 2.48 17.99
N HIS A 133 -13.43 1.74 18.48
CA HIS A 133 -14.35 2.18 19.53
C HIS A 133 -13.81 1.94 20.97
N ASN A 134 -12.61 1.35 21.12
CA ASN A 134 -12.04 1.11 22.44
C ASN A 134 -11.81 2.46 23.16
N PRO A 135 -12.23 2.62 24.42
CA PRO A 135 -12.05 3.87 25.17
C PRO A 135 -10.60 4.36 25.30
N LYS A 136 -9.62 3.44 25.19
CA LYS A 136 -8.19 3.77 25.22
C LYS A 136 -7.69 4.45 23.94
N VAL A 137 -8.47 4.39 22.83
CA VAL A 137 -8.10 5.04 21.57
C VAL A 137 -8.34 6.53 21.65
N ASP A 138 -7.32 7.30 21.28
CA ASP A 138 -7.41 8.76 21.27
C ASP A 138 -8.46 9.27 20.29
N THR A 139 -9.11 10.36 20.64
CA THR A 139 -10.18 10.96 19.81
C THR A 139 -9.66 11.35 18.44
N SER A 140 -8.42 11.88 18.32
CA SER A 140 -7.84 12.27 17.04
C SER A 140 -7.67 11.08 16.07
N CYS A 141 -7.41 9.87 16.60
CA CYS A 141 -7.33 8.65 15.80
C CYS A 141 -8.70 8.23 15.28
N ARG A 142 -9.77 8.44 16.08
CA ARG A 142 -11.16 8.21 15.66
C ARG A 142 -11.59 9.24 14.61
N ASP A 143 -11.23 10.51 14.79
CA ASP A 143 -11.49 11.57 13.82
C ASP A 143 -10.82 11.25 12.48
N ALA A 144 -9.56 10.83 12.52
CA ALA A 144 -8.82 10.39 11.33
C ALA A 144 -9.52 9.21 10.63
N PHE A 145 -9.95 8.21 11.39
CA PHE A 145 -10.72 7.08 10.86
C PHE A 145 -12.01 7.54 10.17
N ASP A 146 -12.79 8.40 10.84
CA ASP A 146 -14.05 8.92 10.30
C ASP A 146 -13.84 9.68 8.98
N ILE A 147 -12.80 10.51 8.90
CA ILE A 147 -12.42 11.23 7.68
C ILE A 147 -12.05 10.26 6.55
N VAL A 148 -11.26 9.23 6.86
CA VAL A 148 -10.87 8.19 5.89
C VAL A 148 -12.10 7.50 5.32
N GLN A 149 -13.10 7.16 6.15
CA GLN A 149 -14.33 6.50 5.68
C GLN A 149 -15.08 7.36 4.67
N VAL A 150 -15.16 8.67 4.91
CA VAL A 150 -15.81 9.60 3.95
C VAL A 150 -15.05 9.62 2.62
N ILE A 151 -13.71 9.76 2.64
CA ILE A 151 -12.90 9.81 1.41
C ILE A 151 -13.01 8.50 0.62
N ARG A 152 -12.92 7.35 1.30
CA ARG A 152 -13.05 6.01 0.67
C ARG A 152 -14.40 5.85 -0.01
N HIS A 153 -15.47 6.28 0.64
CA HIS A 153 -16.81 6.19 0.10
C HIS A 153 -17.00 7.06 -1.16
N GLU A 154 -16.40 8.26 -1.22
CA GLU A 154 -16.44 9.09 -2.41
C GLU A 154 -15.75 8.41 -3.61
N PHE A 155 -14.56 7.81 -3.40
CA PHE A 155 -13.90 7.03 -4.45
C PHE A 155 -14.70 5.79 -4.85
N TRP A 156 -15.37 5.13 -3.90
CA TRP A 156 -16.25 3.99 -4.22
C TRP A 156 -17.45 4.42 -5.07
N LYS A 157 -18.07 5.55 -4.78
CA LYS A 157 -19.20 6.07 -5.59
C LYS A 157 -18.79 6.31 -7.04
N ALA A 158 -17.56 6.73 -7.30
CA ALA A 158 -17.08 6.97 -8.66
C ALA A 158 -16.86 5.67 -9.45
N ASP A 159 -16.47 4.57 -8.79
CA ASP A 159 -16.27 3.26 -9.43
C ASP A 159 -16.68 2.11 -8.50
N PRO A 160 -17.98 1.86 -8.32
CA PRO A 160 -18.48 0.81 -7.42
C PRO A 160 -18.07 -0.60 -7.85
N LYS A 161 -17.75 -0.80 -9.14
CA LYS A 161 -17.39 -2.13 -9.68
C LYS A 161 -15.95 -2.54 -9.37
N ARG A 162 -15.09 -1.58 -9.12
CA ARG A 162 -13.67 -1.83 -8.83
C ARG A 162 -13.44 -2.37 -7.42
N SER A 163 -14.24 -1.93 -6.47
CA SER A 163 -14.12 -2.32 -5.08
C SER A 163 -15.03 -3.50 -4.77
N ASN A 164 -14.44 -4.67 -4.56
CA ASN A 164 -15.13 -5.83 -3.98
C ASN A 164 -15.27 -5.69 -2.46
N ILE A 165 -14.82 -4.57 -1.88
CA ILE A 165 -14.79 -4.35 -0.44
C ILE A 165 -16.11 -3.69 -0.03
N THR A 166 -16.99 -4.47 0.57
CA THR A 166 -18.30 -4.00 1.07
C THR A 166 -18.17 -2.85 2.08
N VAL A 167 -17.02 -2.74 2.76
CA VAL A 167 -16.70 -1.65 3.70
C VAL A 167 -16.73 -0.27 3.03
N ASP A 168 -16.39 -0.17 1.74
CA ASP A 168 -16.36 1.11 1.04
C ASP A 168 -17.74 1.57 0.57
N SER A 169 -18.71 0.65 0.49
CA SER A 169 -20.08 0.95 0.05
C SER A 169 -20.92 1.74 1.07
N SER A 170 -20.44 1.84 2.31
CA SER A 170 -21.09 2.58 3.38
C SER A 170 -20.04 3.30 4.25
N VAL A 171 -20.46 4.38 4.88
CA VAL A 171 -19.59 5.15 5.78
C VAL A 171 -19.79 4.62 7.20
N HIS A 172 -18.81 3.84 7.67
CA HIS A 172 -18.76 3.39 9.07
C HIS A 172 -17.98 4.41 9.89
N ILE A 173 -18.63 5.08 10.83
CA ILE A 173 -18.02 6.14 11.63
C ILE A 173 -18.08 5.84 13.11
N THR A 174 -17.15 6.44 13.84
CA THR A 174 -17.13 6.45 15.30
C THR A 174 -18.04 7.52 15.89
N GLY A 175 -18.34 8.57 15.11
CA GLY A 175 -19.10 9.73 15.54
C GLY A 175 -18.31 10.69 16.40
N SER A 176 -16.97 10.61 16.40
CA SER A 176 -16.10 11.45 17.24
C SER A 176 -16.01 12.89 16.72
N CYS A 177 -16.18 13.11 15.42
CA CYS A 177 -16.14 14.44 14.82
C CYS A 177 -17.30 14.72 13.86
N LYS A 178 -17.44 15.99 13.49
CA LYS A 178 -18.31 16.37 12.37
C LYS A 178 -17.65 15.94 11.07
N LEU A 179 -18.32 15.08 10.32
CA LEU A 179 -17.79 14.58 9.06
C LEU A 179 -17.51 15.71 8.06
N PRO A 180 -16.35 15.65 7.38
CA PRO A 180 -16.07 16.54 6.26
C PRO A 180 -16.98 16.22 5.09
N LYS A 181 -17.04 17.15 4.13
CA LYS A 181 -17.52 16.89 2.79
C LYS A 181 -16.31 16.65 1.91
N ALA A 182 -16.27 15.55 1.22
CA ALA A 182 -15.30 15.25 0.20
C ALA A 182 -16.02 15.12 -1.15
N GLU A 183 -15.41 15.66 -2.19
CA GLU A 183 -15.86 15.52 -3.56
C GLU A 183 -14.63 15.14 -4.39
N ILE A 184 -14.80 14.20 -5.31
CA ILE A 184 -13.74 13.79 -6.23
C ILE A 184 -14.08 14.23 -7.64
N ASP A 185 -13.07 14.56 -8.43
CA ASP A 185 -13.21 14.69 -9.87
C ASP A 185 -13.32 13.30 -10.49
N VAL A 186 -14.53 12.93 -10.87
CA VAL A 186 -14.83 11.59 -11.42
C VAL A 186 -14.15 11.38 -12.78
N GLU A 187 -14.07 12.42 -13.61
CA GLU A 187 -13.44 12.32 -14.93
C GLU A 187 -11.94 12.09 -14.79
N GLU A 188 -11.24 12.91 -13.98
CA GLU A 188 -9.82 12.71 -13.66
C GLU A 188 -9.57 11.31 -13.10
N TYR A 189 -10.41 10.85 -12.17
CA TYR A 189 -10.29 9.54 -11.55
C TYR A 189 -10.42 8.38 -12.55
N LEU A 190 -11.40 8.43 -13.44
CA LEU A 190 -11.61 7.40 -14.45
C LEU A 190 -10.49 7.39 -15.50
N GLU A 191 -9.91 8.54 -15.83
CA GLU A 191 -8.73 8.62 -16.70
C GLU A 191 -7.49 8.01 -16.04
N GLU A 192 -7.27 8.27 -14.76
CA GLU A 192 -6.19 7.63 -13.99
C GLU A 192 -6.32 6.10 -14.04
N ILE A 193 -7.53 5.56 -13.79
CA ILE A 193 -7.78 4.11 -13.85
C ILE A 193 -7.44 3.53 -15.23
N LYS A 194 -7.88 4.19 -16.30
CA LYS A 194 -7.61 3.73 -17.68
C LYS A 194 -6.10 3.67 -17.97
N LYS A 195 -5.33 4.63 -17.49
CA LYS A 195 -3.86 4.62 -17.63
C LYS A 195 -3.23 3.41 -16.93
N TRP A 196 -3.75 2.99 -15.78
CA TRP A 196 -3.25 1.82 -15.04
C TRP A 196 -3.65 0.46 -15.67
N GLN A 197 -4.78 0.41 -16.38
CA GLN A 197 -5.24 -0.80 -17.05
C GLN A 197 -4.53 -1.07 -18.38
N ASN A 198 -3.90 -0.06 -18.97
CA ASN A 198 -3.18 -0.14 -20.26
C ASN A 198 -1.65 -0.33 -20.08
N ILE A 199 -1.17 -0.58 -18.88
CA ILE A 199 0.21 -0.95 -18.54
C ILE A 199 0.27 -2.45 -18.27
#